data_9e5b294d72b5df70767f1639debf6ccf
#
_entry.id   9e5b294d72b5df70767f1639debf6ccf
#
_cell.length_a   1.000
_cell.length_b   1.000
_cell.length_c   1.000
_cell.angle_alpha   90.00
_cell.angle_beta   90.00
_cell.angle_gamma   90.00
#
_symmetry.space_group_name_H-M   'P 1'
#
loop_
_entity.id
_entity.type
_entity.pdbx_description
1 polymer ?
#
loop_
_entity_poly.entity_id
_entity_poly.type
_entity_poly.pdbx_seq_one_letter_code
_entity_poly.pdbx_strand_id
1 'polypeptide(L)'
;MRPVLQSYIDSGKVNLVYKHSAFLGQESVWAAQAAECAADQGKFWEYHDLLFDKQNGENVGTFTKENLLSYAKELGLDTAKFEPCVKNDETLQRVVADTNEGRQVGVTGTPTFFINGKPLVGAQPAEAFQTQINAALGQ
;
A
#
# COMPACT_ATOMS: atom_id res chain seq x y z
N MET A 1 -10.04 -4.10 -5.68
CA MET A 1 -10.48 -3.71 -4.31
C MET A 1 -10.88 -2.25 -4.20
N ARG A 2 -9.99 -1.28 -4.45
CA ARG A 2 -10.33 0.15 -4.39
C ARG A 2 -11.62 0.53 -5.14
N PRO A 3 -11.88 0.05 -6.38
CA PRO A 3 -13.14 0.38 -7.07
C PRO A 3 -14.40 0.03 -6.28
N VAL A 4 -14.38 -1.06 -5.50
CA VAL A 4 -15.53 -1.47 -4.67
C VAL A 4 -15.76 -0.47 -3.52
N LEU A 5 -14.68 0.08 -2.97
CA LEU A 5 -14.72 1.02 -1.85
C LEU A 5 -14.95 2.46 -2.30
N GLN A 6 -14.76 2.77 -3.58
CA GLN A 6 -14.70 4.14 -4.07
C GLN A 6 -15.99 4.92 -3.77
N SER A 7 -17.16 4.32 -3.98
CA SER A 7 -18.43 4.98 -3.68
C SER A 7 -18.62 5.31 -2.20
N TYR A 8 -18.12 4.45 -1.31
CA TYR A 8 -18.16 4.70 0.14
C TYR A 8 -17.17 5.81 0.54
N ILE A 9 -15.99 5.83 -0.09
CA ILE A 9 -14.96 6.86 0.15
C ILE A 9 -15.46 8.22 -0.35
N ASP A 10 -15.96 8.29 -1.58
CA ASP A 10 -16.46 9.52 -2.22
C ASP A 10 -17.65 10.13 -1.46
N SER A 11 -18.49 9.27 -0.85
CA SER A 11 -19.61 9.71 0.00
C SER A 11 -19.21 10.06 1.44
N GLY A 12 -17.92 9.95 1.78
CA GLY A 12 -17.41 10.22 3.13
C GLY A 12 -17.81 9.19 4.20
N LYS A 13 -18.37 8.05 3.79
CA LYS A 13 -18.79 6.97 4.70
C LYS A 13 -17.63 6.10 5.18
N VAL A 14 -16.55 6.01 4.39
CA VAL A 14 -15.38 5.18 4.66
C VAL A 14 -14.11 6.00 4.50
N ASN A 15 -13.19 5.87 5.44
CA ASN A 15 -11.82 6.32 5.33
C ASN A 15 -10.92 5.08 5.11
N LEU A 16 -10.18 5.04 4.02
CA LEU A 16 -9.25 3.96 3.70
C LEU A 16 -7.84 4.35 4.14
N VAL A 17 -7.28 3.59 5.06
CA VAL A 17 -5.89 3.72 5.51
C VAL A 17 -5.10 2.53 4.99
N TYR A 18 -4.01 2.77 4.27
CA TYR A 18 -3.10 1.75 3.82
C TYR A 18 -1.99 1.54 4.85
N LYS A 19 -1.63 0.29 5.08
CA LYS A 19 -0.52 -0.11 5.94
C LYS A 19 0.39 -1.08 5.18
N HIS A 20 1.69 -0.88 5.29
CA HIS A 20 2.67 -1.76 4.67
C HIS A 20 2.83 -3.06 5.44
N SER A 21 2.95 -4.18 4.70
CA SER A 21 3.33 -5.49 5.23
C SER A 21 4.43 -6.06 4.32
N ALA A 22 5.64 -5.55 4.49
CA ALA A 22 6.78 -5.82 3.63
C ALA A 22 7.61 -7.00 4.18
N PHE A 23 7.25 -8.23 3.77
CA PHE A 23 7.88 -9.46 4.29
C PHE A 23 8.35 -10.45 3.19
N LEU A 24 8.16 -10.11 1.91
CA LEU A 24 8.50 -11.00 0.79
C LEU A 24 9.93 -10.80 0.25
N GLY A 25 10.81 -10.23 1.05
CA GLY A 25 12.21 -10.00 0.66
C GLY A 25 12.54 -8.52 0.46
N GLN A 26 13.73 -8.26 -0.04
CA GLN A 26 14.28 -6.90 -0.10
C GLN A 26 13.50 -5.98 -1.05
N GLU A 27 13.07 -6.49 -2.19
CA GLU A 27 12.27 -5.70 -3.15
C GLU A 27 10.92 -5.27 -2.57
N SER A 28 10.31 -6.09 -1.71
CA SER A 28 9.09 -5.74 -0.99
C SER A 28 9.30 -4.53 -0.07
N VAL A 29 10.44 -4.49 0.63
CA VAL A 29 10.81 -3.37 1.50
C VAL A 29 11.10 -2.11 0.67
N TRP A 30 11.85 -2.22 -0.42
CA TRP A 30 12.16 -1.07 -1.28
C TRP A 30 10.91 -0.50 -1.97
N ALA A 31 10.00 -1.35 -2.45
CA ALA A 31 8.75 -0.91 -3.05
C ALA A 31 7.86 -0.16 -2.04
N ALA A 32 7.76 -0.66 -0.80
CA ALA A 32 7.03 0.00 0.28
C ALA A 32 7.65 1.37 0.63
N GLN A 33 8.98 1.46 0.75
CA GLN A 33 9.68 2.72 0.98
C GLN A 33 9.46 3.72 -0.15
N ALA A 34 9.53 3.27 -1.40
CA ALA A 34 9.30 4.11 -2.57
C ALA A 34 7.86 4.67 -2.60
N ALA A 35 6.87 3.86 -2.21
CA ALA A 35 5.49 4.31 -2.08
C ALA A 35 5.35 5.41 -1.00
N GLU A 36 6.07 5.30 0.13
CA GLU A 36 6.13 6.34 1.15
C GLU A 36 6.84 7.62 0.66
N CYS A 37 7.93 7.49 -0.12
CA CYS A 37 8.57 8.64 -0.74
C CYS A 37 7.62 9.36 -1.74
N ALA A 38 6.76 8.61 -2.44
CA ALA A 38 5.72 9.17 -3.28
C ALA A 38 4.61 9.83 -2.44
N ALA A 39 4.27 9.25 -1.27
CA ALA A 39 3.32 9.83 -0.32
C ALA A 39 3.76 11.22 0.16
N ASP A 40 5.04 11.42 0.42
CA ASP A 40 5.62 12.71 0.82
C ASP A 40 5.46 13.79 -0.28
N GLN A 41 5.13 13.37 -1.51
CA GLN A 41 4.78 14.25 -2.65
C GLN A 41 3.27 14.23 -2.99
N GLY A 42 2.43 13.64 -2.12
CA GLY A 42 0.99 13.55 -2.35
C GLY A 42 0.56 12.57 -3.45
N LYS A 43 1.43 11.61 -3.81
CA LYS A 43 1.25 10.68 -4.94
C LYS A 43 1.29 9.20 -4.54
N PHE A 44 0.90 8.89 -3.28
CA PHE A 44 0.91 7.51 -2.79
C PHE A 44 0.09 6.57 -3.67
N TRP A 45 -1.17 6.92 -3.94
CA TRP A 45 -2.08 6.01 -4.62
C TRP A 45 -1.73 5.80 -6.09
N GLU A 46 -1.28 6.84 -6.78
CA GLU A 46 -0.81 6.74 -8.15
C GLU A 46 0.42 5.84 -8.24
N TYR A 47 1.34 5.99 -7.30
CA TYR A 47 2.56 5.18 -7.25
C TYR A 47 2.25 3.72 -6.85
N HIS A 48 1.38 3.53 -5.85
CA HIS A 48 0.86 2.22 -5.45
C HIS A 48 0.24 1.47 -6.63
N ASP A 49 -0.65 2.11 -7.38
CA ASP A 49 -1.31 1.48 -8.51
C ASP A 49 -0.30 1.10 -9.60
N LEU A 50 0.67 1.97 -9.87
CA LEU A 50 1.74 1.68 -10.84
C LEU A 50 2.62 0.49 -10.39
N LEU A 51 2.94 0.36 -9.09
CA LEU A 51 3.69 -0.79 -8.60
C LEU A 51 2.92 -2.11 -8.84
N PHE A 52 1.61 -2.12 -8.63
CA PHE A 52 0.79 -3.29 -8.93
C PHE A 52 0.72 -3.60 -10.42
N ASP A 53 0.66 -2.59 -11.28
CA ASP A 53 0.69 -2.77 -12.73
C ASP A 53 2.03 -3.32 -13.24
N LYS A 54 3.14 -2.97 -12.58
CA LYS A 54 4.49 -3.46 -12.93
C LYS A 54 4.80 -4.84 -12.35
N GLN A 55 4.04 -5.32 -11.36
CA GLN A 55 4.29 -6.58 -10.65
C GLN A 55 4.29 -7.78 -11.61
N ASN A 56 5.38 -8.58 -11.61
CA ASN A 56 5.56 -9.74 -12.48
C ASN A 56 6.26 -10.92 -11.79
N GLY A 57 6.34 -10.89 -10.46
CA GLY A 57 6.97 -11.92 -9.62
C GLY A 57 7.65 -11.34 -8.40
N GLU A 58 8.06 -12.21 -7.46
CA GLU A 58 8.72 -11.82 -6.23
C GLU A 58 10.24 -11.87 -6.38
N ASN A 59 10.94 -10.79 -6.02
CA ASN A 59 12.41 -10.69 -6.05
C ASN A 59 13.01 -11.05 -7.42
N VAL A 60 12.38 -10.62 -8.49
CA VAL A 60 12.83 -10.85 -9.89
C VAL A 60 13.49 -9.63 -10.52
N GLY A 61 13.80 -8.62 -9.73
CA GLY A 61 14.45 -7.38 -10.17
C GLY A 61 13.47 -6.28 -10.62
N THR A 62 12.17 -6.50 -10.51
CA THR A 62 11.16 -5.51 -10.90
C THR A 62 11.19 -4.26 -10.04
N PHE A 63 11.46 -4.42 -8.74
CA PHE A 63 11.44 -3.33 -7.76
C PHE A 63 12.83 -3.00 -7.21
N THR A 64 13.87 -3.07 -8.05
CA THR A 64 15.17 -2.49 -7.72
C THR A 64 15.05 -0.97 -7.52
N LYS A 65 15.96 -0.37 -6.75
CA LYS A 65 15.94 1.10 -6.50
C LYS A 65 16.01 1.90 -7.80
N GLU A 66 16.73 1.40 -8.82
CA GLU A 66 16.82 2.00 -10.17
C GLU A 66 15.47 1.99 -10.88
N ASN A 67 14.78 0.85 -10.87
CA ASN A 67 13.46 0.75 -11.49
C ASN A 67 12.43 1.60 -10.75
N LEU A 68 12.45 1.61 -9.41
CA LEU A 68 11.58 2.45 -8.60
C LEU A 68 11.75 3.95 -8.90
N LEU A 69 12.99 4.40 -9.13
CA LEU A 69 13.25 5.77 -9.59
C LEU A 69 12.69 6.01 -11.01
N SER A 70 12.81 5.04 -11.90
CA SER A 70 12.22 5.12 -13.24
C SER A 70 10.69 5.26 -13.19
N TYR A 71 10.03 4.52 -12.31
CA TYR A 71 8.57 4.61 -12.10
C TYR A 71 8.14 5.97 -11.54
N ALA A 72 8.96 6.57 -10.66
CA ALA A 72 8.72 7.92 -10.18
C ALA A 72 8.78 8.96 -11.31
N LYS A 73 9.74 8.81 -12.24
CA LYS A 73 9.82 9.65 -13.44
C LYS A 73 8.60 9.48 -14.35
N GLU A 74 8.14 8.25 -14.55
CA GLU A 74 6.95 7.92 -15.34
C GLU A 74 5.71 8.68 -14.82
N LEU A 75 5.57 8.79 -13.49
CA LEU A 75 4.48 9.52 -12.83
C LEU A 75 4.71 11.03 -12.70
N GLY A 76 5.83 11.56 -13.15
CA GLY A 76 6.15 12.98 -13.06
C GLY A 76 6.45 13.47 -11.65
N LEU A 77 6.94 12.59 -10.76
CA LEU A 77 7.38 12.97 -9.43
C LEU A 77 8.66 13.81 -9.47
N ASP A 78 8.87 14.65 -8.46
CA ASP A 78 10.12 15.36 -8.25
C ASP A 78 11.24 14.36 -7.90
N THR A 79 12.02 13.99 -8.90
CA THR A 79 13.10 13.00 -8.76
C THR A 79 14.25 13.49 -7.91
N ALA A 80 14.48 14.81 -7.82
CA ALA A 80 15.50 15.38 -6.95
C ALA A 80 15.20 15.15 -5.45
N LYS A 81 13.91 15.00 -5.11
CA LYS A 81 13.47 14.62 -3.76
C LYS A 81 13.32 13.11 -3.62
N PHE A 82 12.79 12.45 -4.63
CA PHE A 82 12.48 11.02 -4.59
C PHE A 82 13.75 10.15 -4.52
N GLU A 83 14.76 10.46 -5.33
CA GLU A 83 15.98 9.66 -5.43
C GLU A 83 16.72 9.55 -4.09
N PRO A 84 17.07 10.64 -3.39
CA PRO A 84 17.71 10.52 -2.07
C PRO A 84 16.81 9.82 -1.05
N CYS A 85 15.50 10.05 -1.06
CA CYS A 85 14.55 9.39 -0.18
C CYS A 85 14.66 7.86 -0.28
N VAL A 86 14.66 7.31 -1.51
CA VAL A 86 14.78 5.86 -1.74
C VAL A 86 16.20 5.36 -1.50
N LYS A 87 17.22 6.10 -1.96
CA LYS A 87 18.63 5.68 -1.82
C LYS A 87 19.09 5.60 -0.37
N ASN A 88 18.65 6.56 0.44
CA ASN A 88 19.07 6.70 1.85
C ASN A 88 18.11 6.00 2.83
N ASP A 89 17.13 5.25 2.31
CA ASP A 89 16.15 4.52 3.12
C ASP A 89 15.39 5.43 4.13
N GLU A 90 15.06 6.68 3.72
CA GLU A 90 14.51 7.70 4.62
C GLU A 90 13.15 7.31 5.23
N THR A 91 12.38 6.48 4.52
CA THR A 91 11.04 6.02 4.95
C THR A 91 11.04 4.62 5.57
N LEU A 92 12.22 3.98 5.72
CA LEU A 92 12.31 2.59 6.23
C LEU A 92 11.60 2.42 7.57
N GLN A 93 11.73 3.37 8.49
CA GLN A 93 11.12 3.26 9.81
C GLN A 93 9.58 3.27 9.76
N ARG A 94 8.98 3.97 8.81
CA ARG A 94 7.51 3.93 8.59
C ARG A 94 7.07 2.53 8.15
N VAL A 95 7.79 1.93 7.19
CA VAL A 95 7.51 0.58 6.68
C VAL A 95 7.68 -0.48 7.77
N VAL A 96 8.74 -0.37 8.57
CA VAL A 96 9.00 -1.27 9.70
C VAL A 96 7.92 -1.15 10.76
N ALA A 97 7.50 0.08 11.10
CA ALA A 97 6.44 0.34 12.08
C ALA A 97 5.12 -0.29 11.63
N ASP A 98 4.69 -0.08 10.39
CA ASP A 98 3.47 -0.66 9.83
C ASP A 98 3.52 -2.21 9.82
N THR A 99 4.64 -2.78 9.38
CA THR A 99 4.82 -4.24 9.33
C THR A 99 4.75 -4.84 10.75
N ASN A 100 5.34 -4.18 11.73
CA ASN A 100 5.31 -4.64 13.12
C ASN A 100 3.91 -4.48 13.73
N GLU A 101 3.22 -3.37 13.48
CA GLU A 101 1.83 -3.17 13.89
C GLU A 101 0.94 -4.28 13.34
N GLY A 102 1.06 -4.61 12.04
CA GLY A 102 0.33 -5.72 11.43
C GLY A 102 0.56 -7.05 12.15
N ARG A 103 1.81 -7.37 12.49
CA ARG A 103 2.13 -8.59 13.26
C ARG A 103 1.50 -8.59 14.65
N GLN A 104 1.51 -7.45 15.35
CA GLN A 104 0.93 -7.32 16.69
C GLN A 104 -0.58 -7.52 16.69
N VAL A 105 -1.28 -7.12 15.64
CA VAL A 105 -2.74 -7.32 15.50
C VAL A 105 -3.09 -8.64 14.81
N GLY A 106 -2.13 -9.54 14.58
CA GLY A 106 -2.35 -10.89 14.09
C GLY A 106 -2.46 -11.03 12.57
N VAL A 107 -1.90 -10.10 11.80
CA VAL A 107 -1.78 -10.25 10.33
C VAL A 107 -0.77 -11.36 10.02
N THR A 108 -1.24 -12.43 9.38
CA THR A 108 -0.43 -13.59 8.97
C THR A 108 -0.28 -13.72 7.46
N GLY A 109 -0.94 -12.85 6.70
CA GLY A 109 -0.88 -12.85 5.24
C GLY A 109 -1.53 -11.61 4.65
N THR A 110 -1.32 -11.38 3.37
CA THR A 110 -1.82 -10.22 2.63
C THR A 110 -2.70 -10.65 1.44
N PRO A 111 -3.70 -9.83 1.09
CA PRO A 111 -4.15 -8.67 1.86
C PRO A 111 -4.94 -9.07 3.12
N THR A 112 -4.83 -8.28 4.18
CA THR A 112 -5.71 -8.36 5.36
C THR A 112 -6.31 -6.97 5.60
N PHE A 113 -7.62 -6.92 5.83
CA PHE A 113 -8.35 -5.69 6.07
C PHE A 113 -8.91 -5.67 7.48
N PHE A 114 -9.01 -4.49 8.06
CA PHE A 114 -9.73 -4.27 9.31
C PHE A 114 -10.83 -3.24 9.07
N ILE A 115 -12.08 -3.66 9.25
CA ILE A 115 -13.26 -2.80 9.11
C ILE A 115 -13.78 -2.49 10.52
N ASN A 116 -13.49 -1.28 11.00
CA ASN A 116 -13.74 -0.89 12.39
C ASN A 116 -13.24 -1.96 13.39
N GLY A 117 -12.00 -2.43 13.20
CA GLY A 117 -11.34 -3.41 14.06
C GLY A 117 -11.71 -4.89 13.80
N LYS A 118 -12.66 -5.17 12.90
CA LYS A 118 -13.00 -6.56 12.52
C LYS A 118 -12.15 -7.01 11.34
N PRO A 119 -11.39 -8.11 11.46
CA PRO A 119 -10.53 -8.58 10.38
C PRO A 119 -11.34 -9.21 9.23
N LEU A 120 -10.89 -8.95 8.01
CA LEU A 120 -11.31 -9.62 6.78
C LEU A 120 -10.06 -10.06 6.03
N VAL A 121 -9.76 -11.34 6.03
CA VAL A 121 -8.50 -11.90 5.51
C VAL A 121 -8.66 -12.30 4.06
N GLY A 122 -7.67 -11.95 3.24
CA GLY A 122 -7.58 -12.31 1.83
C GLY A 122 -8.34 -11.37 0.89
N ALA A 123 -8.15 -11.61 -0.40
CA ALA A 123 -8.84 -10.90 -1.48
C ALA A 123 -10.27 -11.43 -1.63
N GLN A 124 -11.12 -11.11 -0.68
CA GLN A 124 -12.52 -11.55 -0.66
C GLN A 124 -13.34 -10.91 -1.79
N PRO A 125 -14.46 -11.51 -2.20
CA PRO A 125 -15.40 -10.92 -3.15
C PRO A 125 -15.93 -9.56 -2.68
N ALA A 126 -16.34 -8.72 -3.62
CA ALA A 126 -16.88 -7.38 -3.35
C ALA A 126 -18.02 -7.38 -2.32
N GLU A 127 -18.91 -8.37 -2.42
CA GLU A 127 -20.05 -8.53 -1.51
C GLU A 127 -19.65 -8.69 -0.04
N ALA A 128 -18.53 -9.37 0.23
CA ALA A 128 -18.03 -9.54 1.60
C ALA A 128 -17.64 -8.20 2.23
N PHE A 129 -17.00 -7.32 1.44
CA PHE A 129 -16.68 -5.95 1.88
C PHE A 129 -17.93 -5.12 2.10
N GLN A 130 -18.86 -5.13 1.13
CA GLN A 130 -20.11 -4.38 1.22
C GLN A 130 -20.91 -4.80 2.45
N THR A 131 -21.04 -6.09 2.69
CA THR A 131 -21.77 -6.63 3.85
C THR A 131 -21.14 -6.13 5.16
N GLN A 132 -19.82 -6.22 5.30
CA GLN A 132 -19.16 -5.79 6.53
C GLN A 132 -19.17 -4.27 6.71
N ILE A 133 -19.01 -3.51 5.63
CA ILE A 133 -19.07 -2.05 5.69
C ILE A 133 -20.49 -1.60 6.06
N ASN A 134 -21.52 -2.15 5.41
CA ASN A 134 -22.90 -1.78 5.70
C ASN A 134 -23.27 -2.13 7.16
N ALA A 135 -22.85 -3.29 7.64
CA ALA A 135 -23.03 -3.66 9.05
C ALA A 135 -22.32 -2.68 10.01
N ALA A 136 -21.11 -2.21 9.65
CA ALA A 136 -20.39 -1.23 10.43
C ALA A 136 -21.02 0.18 10.40
N LEU A 137 -21.76 0.49 9.33
CA LEU A 137 -22.52 1.74 9.16
C LEU A 137 -23.93 1.68 9.80
N GLY A 138 -24.35 0.50 10.32
CA GLY A 138 -25.68 0.30 10.88
C GLY A 138 -26.78 0.16 9.83
N GLN A 139 -26.43 -0.30 8.64
CA GLN A 139 -27.35 -0.50 7.51
C GLN A 139 -27.61 -1.98 7.24
#